data_68adaa74c77b3862f799490e53547065
#
_entry.id   68adaa74c77b3862f799490e53547065
#
_cell.length_a   1.000
_cell.length_b   1.000
_cell.length_c   1.000
_cell.angle_alpha   90.00
_cell.angle_beta   90.00
_cell.angle_gamma   90.00
#
_symmetry.space_group_name_H-M   'P 1'
#
loop_
_entity.id
_entity.type
_entity.pdbx_description
1 polymer ?
#
loop_
_entity_poly.entity_id
_entity_poly.type
_entity_poly.pdbx_seq_one_letter_code
_entity_poly.pdbx_strand_id
1 'polypeptide(L)'
;MSDFKTKIFPEPELEFGDQHHHPDPRLGLLQAGPLQTNLGDTIKVGVVGSALTVEKSGEFLNAIEDGFEGKTEKHPNLHPDFPGLRNQNPYRCRFEMVAAEDGVLTKGQIEKIAKEPSDARAVEMAVDAVMAQLEKLEAHHERPDVVMVSLPVKLIERVWRNERARDDEVIEDEAADAKAGRETSPNFRGLLKARAMDLRFSIQIVWEGHFNPD
;
A
#
# COMPACT_ATOMS: atom_id res chain seq x y z
N MET A 1 46.97 -3.97 4.91
CA MET A 1 45.78 -3.13 5.06
C MET A 1 45.28 -2.85 3.64
N SER A 2 44.13 -3.35 3.27
CA SER A 2 43.55 -3.09 1.93
C SER A 2 42.89 -1.72 1.94
N ASP A 3 43.38 -0.80 1.09
CA ASP A 3 42.75 0.49 0.91
C ASP A 3 41.38 0.28 0.22
N PHE A 4 40.31 0.45 0.98
CA PHE A 4 38.95 0.50 0.40
C PHE A 4 38.78 1.83 -0.30
N LYS A 5 38.57 1.80 -1.63
CA LYS A 5 38.19 2.97 -2.41
C LYS A 5 36.68 3.12 -2.38
N THR A 6 36.18 4.13 -1.70
CA THR A 6 34.76 4.47 -1.72
C THR A 6 34.47 5.40 -2.92
N LYS A 7 33.45 5.07 -3.70
CA LYS A 7 32.91 5.95 -4.76
C LYS A 7 31.50 6.35 -4.38
N ILE A 8 31.30 7.65 -4.23
CA ILE A 8 29.95 8.23 -4.01
C ILE A 8 29.39 8.55 -5.39
N PHE A 9 28.21 8.00 -5.70
CA PHE A 9 27.45 8.36 -6.89
C PHE A 9 26.43 9.43 -6.51
N PRO A 10 26.21 10.45 -7.35
CA PRO A 10 25.11 11.37 -7.15
C PRO A 10 23.78 10.62 -7.23
N GLU A 11 22.78 11.10 -6.52
CA GLU A 11 21.43 10.57 -6.62
C GLU A 11 20.89 10.81 -8.05
N PRO A 12 20.27 9.80 -8.69
CA PRO A 12 19.75 9.97 -10.04
C PRO A 12 18.61 10.98 -10.03
N GLU A 13 18.60 11.87 -11.02
CA GLU A 13 17.48 12.78 -11.23
C GLU A 13 16.34 12.07 -11.96
N LEU A 14 15.12 12.35 -11.53
CA LEU A 14 13.87 11.89 -12.14
C LEU A 14 13.34 13.02 -13.04
N GLU A 15 12.77 12.64 -14.19
CA GLU A 15 12.12 13.59 -15.10
C GLU A 15 10.61 13.68 -14.80
N PHE A 16 10.11 14.91 -14.80
CA PHE A 16 8.71 15.26 -14.54
C PHE A 16 8.11 16.04 -15.71
N GLY A 17 6.93 16.61 -15.54
CA GLY A 17 6.31 17.47 -16.56
C GLY A 17 7.23 18.63 -16.94
N ASP A 18 7.01 19.17 -18.14
CA ASP A 18 7.76 20.31 -18.70
C ASP A 18 9.29 20.12 -18.71
N GLN A 19 9.77 18.86 -18.83
CA GLN A 19 11.20 18.49 -18.83
C GLN A 19 11.93 18.90 -17.53
N HIS A 20 11.19 19.02 -16.44
CA HIS A 20 11.75 19.32 -15.14
C HIS A 20 12.45 18.09 -14.54
N HIS A 21 13.63 18.29 -13.95
CA HIS A 21 14.41 17.25 -13.31
C HIS A 21 14.53 17.53 -11.81
N HIS A 22 14.29 16.52 -10.99
CA HIS A 22 14.41 16.62 -9.54
C HIS A 22 14.75 15.24 -8.91
N PRO A 23 15.66 15.17 -7.91
CA PRO A 23 15.97 13.90 -7.25
C PRO A 23 14.83 13.41 -6.32
N ASP A 24 14.07 14.31 -5.70
CA ASP A 24 12.94 13.95 -4.84
C ASP A 24 11.64 13.90 -5.67
N PRO A 25 10.97 12.70 -5.76
CA PRO A 25 9.75 12.52 -6.56
C PRO A 25 8.57 13.35 -6.07
N ARG A 26 8.48 13.64 -4.76
CA ARG A 26 7.39 14.43 -4.20
C ARG A 26 7.50 15.88 -4.59
N LEU A 27 8.70 16.44 -4.45
CA LEU A 27 8.96 17.84 -4.83
C LEU A 27 8.89 18.03 -6.33
N GLY A 28 9.42 17.09 -7.13
CA GLY A 28 9.32 17.14 -8.58
C GLY A 28 7.87 17.13 -9.07
N LEU A 29 7.02 16.28 -8.50
CA LEU A 29 5.58 16.26 -8.81
C LEU A 29 4.89 17.56 -8.40
N LEU A 30 5.20 18.12 -7.22
CA LEU A 30 4.64 19.40 -6.77
C LEU A 30 5.00 20.56 -7.69
N GLN A 31 6.22 20.58 -8.23
CA GLN A 31 6.74 21.69 -9.03
C GLN A 31 6.32 21.62 -10.50
N ALA A 32 6.32 20.43 -11.09
CA ALA A 32 6.15 20.24 -12.53
C ALA A 32 5.03 19.27 -12.92
N GLY A 33 4.46 18.55 -11.95
CA GLY A 33 3.45 17.53 -12.20
C GLY A 33 4.03 16.25 -12.82
N PRO A 34 3.16 15.29 -13.19
CA PRO A 34 3.59 14.02 -13.76
C PRO A 34 4.17 14.19 -15.17
N LEU A 35 5.14 13.33 -15.51
CA LEU A 35 5.76 13.28 -16.83
C LEU A 35 4.73 13.03 -17.94
N GLN A 36 3.78 12.11 -17.68
CA GLN A 36 2.70 11.79 -18.60
C GLN A 36 1.41 12.46 -18.16
N THR A 37 0.82 13.26 -19.06
CA THR A 37 -0.42 14.02 -18.80
C THR A 37 -1.67 13.41 -19.46
N ASN A 38 -1.52 12.31 -20.18
CA ASN A 38 -2.58 11.68 -20.99
C ASN A 38 -3.21 10.44 -20.32
N LEU A 39 -2.92 10.18 -19.05
CA LEU A 39 -3.43 9.00 -18.31
C LEU A 39 -4.88 9.15 -17.83
N GLY A 40 -5.52 10.28 -18.11
CA GLY A 40 -6.86 10.62 -17.62
C GLY A 40 -6.79 11.33 -16.25
N ASP A 41 -7.80 12.17 -15.99
CA ASP A 41 -7.82 12.99 -14.75
C ASP A 41 -8.37 12.21 -13.55
N THR A 42 -8.95 11.03 -13.75
CA THR A 42 -9.60 10.23 -12.70
C THR A 42 -8.94 8.88 -12.55
N ILE A 43 -8.47 8.58 -11.34
CA ILE A 43 -7.95 7.28 -10.94
C ILE A 43 -9.05 6.56 -10.15
N LYS A 44 -9.55 5.46 -10.69
CA LYS A 44 -10.55 4.62 -10.06
C LYS A 44 -9.92 3.75 -8.97
N VAL A 45 -10.38 3.95 -7.73
CA VAL A 45 -9.87 3.24 -6.56
C VAL A 45 -10.88 2.22 -6.09
N GLY A 46 -10.54 0.93 -6.16
CA GLY A 46 -11.28 -0.13 -5.49
C GLY A 46 -10.78 -0.30 -4.05
N VAL A 47 -11.61 -0.86 -3.18
CA VAL A 47 -11.22 -1.14 -1.79
C VAL A 47 -11.62 -2.57 -1.42
N VAL A 48 -10.69 -3.34 -0.85
CA VAL A 48 -10.96 -4.64 -0.26
C VAL A 48 -10.69 -4.58 1.25
N GLY A 49 -11.70 -4.90 2.06
CA GLY A 49 -11.58 -4.86 3.50
C GLY A 49 -12.85 -5.25 4.24
N SER A 50 -12.93 -5.02 5.55
CA SER A 50 -14.19 -5.09 6.28
C SER A 50 -15.10 -3.91 5.90
N ALA A 51 -16.40 -4.00 6.19
CA ALA A 51 -17.32 -2.87 5.94
C ALA A 51 -16.79 -1.56 6.59
N LEU A 52 -16.27 -1.64 7.81
CA LEU A 52 -15.70 -0.49 8.52
C LEU A 52 -14.45 0.05 7.82
N THR A 53 -13.53 -0.82 7.39
CA THR A 53 -12.29 -0.34 6.74
C THR A 53 -12.55 0.16 5.33
N VAL A 54 -13.56 -0.32 4.64
CA VAL A 54 -14.03 0.23 3.35
C VAL A 54 -14.60 1.63 3.54
N GLU A 55 -15.46 1.84 4.56
CA GLU A 55 -15.99 3.15 4.93
C GLU A 55 -14.88 4.15 5.27
N LYS A 56 -13.95 3.77 6.17
CA LYS A 56 -12.79 4.60 6.53
C LYS A 56 -11.88 4.92 5.34
N SER A 57 -11.74 3.98 4.39
CA SER A 57 -10.98 4.24 3.17
C SER A 57 -11.65 5.32 2.31
N GLY A 58 -12.98 5.33 2.23
CA GLY A 58 -13.74 6.38 1.56
C GLY A 58 -13.56 7.75 2.24
N GLU A 59 -13.65 7.80 3.58
CA GLU A 59 -13.38 9.01 4.36
C GLU A 59 -11.94 9.53 4.11
N PHE A 60 -10.97 8.64 4.10
CA PHE A 60 -9.57 8.98 3.81
C PHE A 60 -9.39 9.52 2.39
N LEU A 61 -10.00 8.92 1.37
CA LEU A 61 -9.95 9.42 0.00
C LEU A 61 -10.59 10.82 -0.11
N ASN A 62 -11.70 11.07 0.61
CA ASN A 62 -12.30 12.39 0.68
C ASN A 62 -11.39 13.42 1.38
N ALA A 63 -10.71 13.03 2.47
CA ALA A 63 -9.77 13.89 3.17
C ALA A 63 -8.55 14.26 2.32
N ILE A 64 -8.06 13.33 1.48
CA ILE A 64 -6.99 13.59 0.51
C ILE A 64 -7.37 14.69 -0.48
N GLU A 65 -8.63 14.81 -0.86
CA GLU A 65 -9.07 15.88 -1.77
C GLU A 65 -8.82 17.28 -1.19
N ASP A 66 -8.97 17.44 0.13
CA ASP A 66 -8.77 18.71 0.81
C ASP A 66 -7.31 19.10 1.02
N GLY A 67 -6.42 18.10 1.03
CA GLY A 67 -5.03 18.28 1.37
C GLY A 67 -4.78 18.38 2.88
N PHE A 68 -3.52 18.42 3.27
CA PHE A 68 -3.12 18.56 4.67
C PHE A 68 -1.75 19.21 4.80
N GLU A 69 -1.56 19.90 5.90
CA GLU A 69 -0.29 20.52 6.27
C GLU A 69 0.70 19.47 6.78
N GLY A 70 1.95 19.63 6.41
CA GLY A 70 3.04 18.78 6.90
C GLY A 70 3.24 18.96 8.42
N LYS A 71 3.33 17.85 9.16
CA LYS A 71 3.35 17.86 10.65
C LYS A 71 4.70 18.19 11.29
N THR A 72 5.77 18.46 10.54
CA THR A 72 7.09 18.54 11.15
C THR A 72 7.78 19.88 11.02
N GLU A 73 7.79 20.64 12.11
CA GLU A 73 8.64 21.83 12.27
C GLU A 73 10.15 21.48 12.20
N LYS A 74 10.54 20.25 12.56
CA LYS A 74 11.96 19.83 12.61
C LYS A 74 12.53 19.38 11.27
N HIS A 75 11.71 18.82 10.38
CA HIS A 75 12.13 18.27 9.11
C HIS A 75 11.09 18.54 8.00
N PRO A 76 10.87 19.80 7.60
CA PRO A 76 9.81 20.17 6.64
C PRO A 76 10.00 19.49 5.27
N ASN A 77 11.23 19.20 4.86
CA ASN A 77 11.50 18.53 3.59
C ASN A 77 11.13 17.04 3.58
N LEU A 78 11.04 16.38 4.76
CA LEU A 78 10.64 14.98 4.86
C LEU A 78 9.13 14.82 4.78
N HIS A 79 8.40 15.84 5.21
CA HIS A 79 6.93 15.84 5.28
C HIS A 79 6.38 17.16 4.72
N PRO A 80 6.55 17.41 3.41
CA PRO A 80 6.00 18.61 2.79
C PRO A 80 4.46 18.60 2.86
N ASP A 81 3.87 19.78 2.80
CA ASP A 81 2.43 19.92 2.66
C ASP A 81 1.92 19.16 1.45
N PHE A 82 0.76 18.53 1.60
CA PHE A 82 0.04 17.92 0.51
C PHE A 82 -1.10 18.87 0.08
N PRO A 83 -1.06 19.41 -1.15
CA PRO A 83 -1.99 20.46 -1.57
C PRO A 83 -3.41 19.95 -1.85
N GLY A 84 -3.64 18.64 -1.75
CA GLY A 84 -4.90 18.02 -2.10
C GLY A 84 -5.06 17.77 -3.60
N LEU A 85 -6.23 17.21 -3.96
CA LEU A 85 -6.56 16.82 -5.32
C LEU A 85 -7.76 17.61 -5.90
N ARG A 86 -8.23 18.65 -5.22
CA ARG A 86 -9.30 19.53 -5.73
C ARG A 86 -8.77 20.43 -6.84
N ASN A 87 -9.62 20.69 -7.83
CA ASN A 87 -9.35 21.63 -8.92
C ASN A 87 -8.06 21.33 -9.72
N GLN A 88 -7.33 22.37 -10.07
CA GLN A 88 -6.05 22.27 -10.80
C GLN A 88 -4.91 21.94 -9.83
N ASN A 89 -4.88 20.70 -9.36
CA ASN A 89 -3.80 20.25 -8.49
C ASN A 89 -2.53 19.89 -9.30
N PRO A 90 -1.34 19.93 -8.66
CA PRO A 90 -0.08 19.65 -9.36
C PRO A 90 0.02 18.20 -9.88
N TYR A 91 -0.69 17.26 -9.26
CA TYR A 91 -0.69 15.85 -9.69
C TYR A 91 -1.55 15.60 -10.92
N ARG A 92 -2.41 16.55 -11.31
CA ARG A 92 -3.33 16.47 -12.46
C ARG A 92 -4.22 15.22 -12.43
N CYS A 93 -4.63 14.81 -11.23
CA CYS A 93 -5.53 13.67 -11.05
C CYS A 93 -6.49 13.90 -9.88
N ARG A 94 -7.53 13.07 -9.83
CA ARG A 94 -8.45 12.92 -8.68
C ARG A 94 -8.69 11.44 -8.44
N PHE A 95 -9.08 11.08 -7.24
CA PHE A 95 -9.50 9.72 -6.92
C PHE A 95 -11.02 9.60 -6.96
N GLU A 96 -11.50 8.47 -7.47
CA GLU A 96 -12.90 8.09 -7.47
C GLU A 96 -13.02 6.67 -6.93
N MET A 97 -13.75 6.49 -5.82
CA MET A 97 -13.98 5.17 -5.26
C MET A 97 -15.06 4.44 -6.07
N VAL A 98 -14.73 3.25 -6.56
CA VAL A 98 -15.62 2.41 -7.39
C VAL A 98 -15.85 1.05 -6.75
N ALA A 99 -17.00 0.42 -7.05
CA ALA A 99 -17.33 -0.95 -6.66
C ALA A 99 -17.14 -1.25 -5.15
N ALA A 100 -17.45 -0.29 -4.27
CA ALA A 100 -17.21 -0.37 -2.84
C ALA A 100 -17.87 -1.60 -2.17
N GLU A 101 -19.02 -2.05 -2.65
CA GLU A 101 -19.76 -3.18 -2.09
C GLU A 101 -19.13 -4.53 -2.43
N ASP A 102 -18.44 -4.62 -3.58
CA ASP A 102 -17.85 -5.88 -4.07
C ASP A 102 -16.57 -6.29 -3.34
N GLY A 103 -15.89 -5.33 -2.69
CA GLY A 103 -14.65 -5.58 -1.96
C GLY A 103 -14.83 -6.00 -0.50
N VAL A 104 -16.05 -6.18 0.00
CA VAL A 104 -16.30 -6.39 1.44
C VAL A 104 -16.03 -7.82 1.89
N LEU A 105 -15.10 -7.98 2.82
CA LEU A 105 -14.89 -9.20 3.60
C LEU A 105 -15.98 -9.32 4.68
N THR A 106 -16.68 -10.43 4.72
CA THR A 106 -17.73 -10.64 5.72
C THR A 106 -17.14 -10.85 7.12
N LYS A 107 -17.90 -10.48 8.16
CA LYS A 107 -17.52 -10.71 9.55
C LYS A 107 -17.22 -12.19 9.82
N GLY A 108 -17.98 -13.11 9.22
CA GLY A 108 -17.77 -14.56 9.35
C GLY A 108 -16.43 -15.02 8.78
N GLN A 109 -16.02 -14.49 7.62
CA GLN A 109 -14.70 -14.79 7.04
C GLN A 109 -13.58 -14.29 7.94
N ILE A 110 -13.67 -13.04 8.41
CA ILE A 110 -12.68 -12.44 9.32
C ILE A 110 -12.55 -13.24 10.60
N GLU A 111 -13.67 -13.63 11.22
CA GLU A 111 -13.66 -14.42 12.45
C GLU A 111 -13.11 -15.84 12.26
N LYS A 112 -13.41 -16.47 11.13
CA LYS A 112 -12.89 -17.80 10.81
C LYS A 112 -11.37 -17.77 10.68
N ILE A 113 -10.81 -16.78 9.96
CA ILE A 113 -9.37 -16.61 9.80
C ILE A 113 -8.72 -16.30 11.16
N ALA A 114 -9.31 -15.38 11.94
CA ALA A 114 -8.76 -14.98 13.24
C ALA A 114 -8.70 -16.14 14.27
N LYS A 115 -9.59 -17.14 14.14
CA LYS A 115 -9.65 -18.32 15.02
C LYS A 115 -8.84 -19.52 14.50
N GLU A 116 -8.27 -19.45 13.30
CA GLU A 116 -7.48 -20.54 12.75
C GLU A 116 -6.22 -20.77 13.61
N PRO A 117 -6.00 -21.97 14.15
CA PRO A 117 -4.86 -22.25 15.03
C PRO A 117 -3.51 -22.17 14.33
N SER A 118 -3.44 -22.62 13.08
CA SER A 118 -2.21 -22.61 12.28
C SER A 118 -1.96 -21.25 11.67
N ASP A 119 -0.77 -20.66 11.92
CA ASP A 119 -0.39 -19.36 11.36
C ASP A 119 -0.27 -19.41 9.84
N ALA A 120 0.38 -20.43 9.29
CA ALA A 120 0.51 -20.60 7.85
C ALA A 120 -0.87 -20.71 7.17
N ARG A 121 -1.77 -21.51 7.74
CA ARG A 121 -3.12 -21.66 7.22
C ARG A 121 -3.97 -20.39 7.35
N ALA A 122 -3.81 -19.62 8.44
CA ALA A 122 -4.48 -18.34 8.59
C ALA A 122 -4.05 -17.34 7.51
N VAL A 123 -2.75 -17.30 7.18
CA VAL A 123 -2.21 -16.48 6.08
C VAL A 123 -2.80 -16.91 4.74
N GLU A 124 -2.80 -18.20 4.42
CA GLU A 124 -3.40 -18.73 3.18
C GLU A 124 -4.88 -18.35 3.08
N MET A 125 -5.65 -18.60 4.14
CA MET A 125 -7.08 -18.26 4.18
C MET A 125 -7.34 -16.77 4.00
N ALA A 126 -6.49 -15.91 4.58
CA ALA A 126 -6.60 -14.46 4.42
C ALA A 126 -6.30 -14.04 2.99
N VAL A 127 -5.24 -14.59 2.39
CA VAL A 127 -4.90 -14.33 0.98
C VAL A 127 -6.02 -14.81 0.05
N ASP A 128 -6.56 -16.02 0.25
CA ASP A 128 -7.67 -16.55 -0.55
C ASP A 128 -8.92 -15.65 -0.44
N ALA A 129 -9.24 -15.20 0.77
CA ALA A 129 -10.40 -14.33 0.99
C ALA A 129 -10.24 -12.97 0.31
N VAL A 130 -9.04 -12.38 0.35
CA VAL A 130 -8.73 -11.11 -0.32
C VAL A 130 -8.72 -11.30 -1.83
N MET A 131 -8.06 -12.34 -2.35
CA MET A 131 -8.01 -12.63 -3.79
C MET A 131 -9.40 -12.80 -4.38
N ALA A 132 -10.30 -13.50 -3.70
CA ALA A 132 -11.68 -13.66 -4.16
C ALA A 132 -12.43 -12.33 -4.33
N GLN A 133 -12.13 -11.30 -3.52
CA GLN A 133 -12.70 -9.97 -3.70
C GLN A 133 -11.97 -9.20 -4.83
N LEU A 134 -10.65 -9.32 -4.93
CA LEU A 134 -9.88 -8.72 -6.02
C LEU A 134 -10.35 -9.22 -7.39
N GLU A 135 -10.60 -10.51 -7.54
CA GLU A 135 -11.13 -11.12 -8.77
C GLU A 135 -12.53 -10.58 -9.13
N LYS A 136 -13.40 -10.33 -8.13
CA LYS A 136 -14.69 -9.67 -8.38
C LYS A 136 -14.51 -8.25 -8.90
N LEU A 137 -13.62 -7.46 -8.27
CA LEU A 137 -13.31 -6.11 -8.71
C LEU A 137 -12.71 -6.09 -10.12
N GLU A 138 -11.91 -7.09 -10.47
CA GLU A 138 -11.37 -7.21 -11.84
C GLU A 138 -12.46 -7.50 -12.88
N ALA A 139 -13.45 -8.30 -12.51
CA ALA A 139 -14.59 -8.63 -13.38
C ALA A 139 -15.66 -7.53 -13.42
N HIS A 140 -15.57 -6.52 -12.53
CA HIS A 140 -16.57 -5.45 -12.47
C HIS A 140 -16.54 -4.58 -13.73
N HIS A 141 -17.70 -4.06 -14.17
CA HIS A 141 -17.81 -3.22 -15.35
C HIS A 141 -17.05 -1.88 -15.22
N GLU A 142 -17.00 -1.33 -14.00
CA GLU A 142 -16.14 -0.20 -13.62
C GLU A 142 -14.91 -0.72 -12.88
N ARG A 143 -14.05 -1.43 -13.60
CA ARG A 143 -12.82 -1.96 -13.02
C ARG A 143 -11.97 -0.83 -12.46
N PRO A 144 -11.43 -0.98 -11.23
CA PRO A 144 -10.50 -0.01 -10.66
C PRO A 144 -9.15 0.00 -11.40
N ASP A 145 -8.44 1.12 -11.31
CA ASP A 145 -7.05 1.27 -11.76
C ASP A 145 -6.07 0.82 -10.67
N VAL A 146 -6.46 1.00 -9.41
CA VAL A 146 -5.70 0.58 -8.23
C VAL A 146 -6.66 0.08 -7.15
N VAL A 147 -6.23 -0.90 -6.34
CA VAL A 147 -7.03 -1.40 -5.23
C VAL A 147 -6.28 -1.24 -3.91
N MET A 148 -6.94 -0.60 -2.94
CA MET A 148 -6.51 -0.54 -1.56
C MET A 148 -7.00 -1.79 -0.82
N VAL A 149 -6.08 -2.60 -0.32
CA VAL A 149 -6.40 -3.73 0.56
C VAL A 149 -6.30 -3.24 2.01
N SER A 150 -7.45 -2.83 2.55
CA SER A 150 -7.58 -2.23 3.87
C SER A 150 -8.00 -3.26 4.92
N LEU A 151 -7.01 -3.87 5.57
CA LEU A 151 -7.26 -4.94 6.52
C LEU A 151 -7.67 -4.41 7.89
N PRO A 152 -8.72 -5.01 8.53
CA PRO A 152 -9.05 -4.70 9.91
C PRO A 152 -7.95 -5.19 10.87
N VAL A 153 -7.75 -4.48 11.99
CA VAL A 153 -6.75 -4.79 13.02
C VAL A 153 -6.73 -6.27 13.39
N LYS A 154 -7.90 -6.88 13.55
CA LYS A 154 -8.02 -8.30 13.92
C LYS A 154 -7.36 -9.26 12.93
N LEU A 155 -7.43 -8.96 11.61
CA LEU A 155 -6.72 -9.75 10.61
C LEU A 155 -5.24 -9.45 10.59
N ILE A 156 -4.88 -8.18 10.70
CA ILE A 156 -3.48 -7.73 10.74
C ILE A 156 -2.73 -8.43 11.87
N GLU A 157 -3.25 -8.38 13.08
CA GLU A 157 -2.64 -9.03 14.24
C GLU A 157 -2.51 -10.54 14.04
N ARG A 158 -3.42 -11.16 13.30
CA ARG A 158 -3.39 -12.60 13.04
C ARG A 158 -2.38 -12.99 11.97
N VAL A 159 -2.32 -12.26 10.85
CA VAL A 159 -1.48 -12.63 9.69
C VAL A 159 -0.06 -12.07 9.75
N TRP A 160 0.18 -11.04 10.60
CA TRP A 160 1.50 -10.40 10.74
C TRP A 160 2.19 -10.66 12.07
N ARG A 161 1.64 -11.52 12.89
CA ARG A 161 2.27 -11.89 14.17
C ARG A 161 3.71 -12.36 14.00
N ASN A 162 3.99 -13.12 12.95
CA ASN A 162 5.32 -13.66 12.66
C ASN A 162 6.24 -12.68 11.90
N GLU A 163 5.71 -11.65 11.23
CA GLU A 163 6.53 -10.65 10.56
C GLU A 163 7.18 -9.70 11.57
N ARG A 164 6.44 -9.27 12.59
CA ARG A 164 6.98 -8.42 13.67
C ARG A 164 8.09 -9.14 14.47
N ALA A 165 7.90 -10.42 14.76
CA ALA A 165 8.93 -11.20 15.44
C ALA A 165 10.21 -11.35 14.62
N ARG A 166 10.12 -11.28 13.27
CA ARG A 166 11.29 -11.35 12.37
C ARG A 166 12.00 -10.01 12.21
N ASP A 167 11.28 -8.90 12.14
CA ASP A 167 11.90 -7.56 12.05
C ASP A 167 12.73 -7.26 13.30
N ASP A 168 12.35 -7.82 14.47
CA ASP A 168 13.09 -7.71 15.71
C ASP A 168 14.28 -8.72 15.79
N GLU A 169 14.23 -9.87 15.09
CA GLU A 169 15.29 -10.90 15.07
C GLU A 169 16.30 -10.73 13.91
N VAL A 170 15.94 -10.04 12.83
CA VAL A 170 16.76 -9.95 11.59
C VAL A 170 18.09 -9.22 11.76
N ILE A 171 18.36 -8.58 12.90
CA ILE A 171 19.66 -7.93 13.14
C ILE A 171 20.77 -8.95 13.44
N GLU A 172 20.48 -10.20 13.81
CA GLU A 172 21.54 -11.15 14.25
C GLU A 172 21.73 -12.44 13.45
N ASP A 173 20.82 -12.91 12.57
CA ASP A 173 20.94 -14.30 12.09
C ASP A 173 20.43 -14.67 10.66
N GLU A 174 20.53 -13.80 9.64
CA GLU A 174 20.26 -14.21 8.25
C GLU A 174 21.14 -15.39 7.76
N ALA A 175 22.29 -15.59 8.37
CA ALA A 175 23.22 -16.67 8.01
C ALA A 175 22.89 -18.02 8.68
N ALA A 176 22.18 -18.04 9.81
CA ALA A 176 21.83 -19.27 10.53
C ALA A 176 20.54 -19.91 10.02
N ASP A 177 19.54 -19.14 9.64
CA ASP A 177 18.25 -19.64 9.16
C ASP A 177 18.34 -20.32 7.78
N ALA A 178 19.22 -19.85 6.90
CA ALA A 178 19.48 -20.49 5.60
C ALA A 178 20.08 -21.92 5.74
N LYS A 179 20.76 -22.21 6.85
CA LYS A 179 21.34 -23.53 7.14
C LYS A 179 20.40 -24.47 7.88
N ALA A 180 19.36 -23.98 8.52
CA ALA A 180 18.49 -24.80 9.38
C ALA A 180 17.30 -25.44 8.67
N GLY A 181 17.05 -25.14 7.37
CA GLY A 181 15.93 -25.72 6.61
C GLY A 181 14.55 -25.42 7.26
N ARG A 182 14.42 -24.37 8.06
CA ARG A 182 13.14 -23.98 8.62
C ARG A 182 12.21 -23.54 7.50
N GLU A 183 11.07 -24.23 7.35
CA GLU A 183 9.97 -23.74 6.52
C GLU A 183 9.59 -22.35 7.00
N THR A 184 9.96 -21.35 6.20
CA THR A 184 9.58 -19.97 6.47
C THR A 184 8.07 -19.88 6.33
N SER A 185 7.34 -19.58 7.42
CA SER A 185 5.92 -19.33 7.36
C SER A 185 5.63 -18.31 6.26
N PRO A 186 4.62 -18.53 5.40
CA PRO A 186 4.34 -17.64 4.29
C PRO A 186 4.03 -16.24 4.81
N ASN A 187 4.70 -15.24 4.23
CA ASN A 187 4.47 -13.84 4.49
C ASN A 187 3.20 -13.41 3.75
N PHE A 188 2.19 -12.89 4.47
CA PHE A 188 0.91 -12.46 3.90
C PHE A 188 1.10 -11.47 2.74
N ARG A 189 1.91 -10.43 2.97
CA ARG A 189 2.16 -9.38 1.97
C ARG A 189 2.82 -9.93 0.71
N GLY A 190 3.86 -10.75 0.88
CA GLY A 190 4.58 -11.36 -0.25
C GLY A 190 3.69 -12.30 -1.03
N LEU A 191 2.94 -13.17 -0.33
CA LEU A 191 2.05 -14.14 -0.97
C LEU A 191 0.89 -13.45 -1.70
N LEU A 192 0.24 -12.45 -1.08
CA LEU A 192 -0.82 -11.68 -1.71
C LEU A 192 -0.33 -10.94 -2.95
N LYS A 193 0.81 -10.25 -2.86
CA LYS A 193 1.39 -9.54 -4.02
C LYS A 193 1.76 -10.48 -5.15
N ALA A 194 2.36 -11.64 -4.83
CA ALA A 194 2.70 -12.64 -5.84
C ALA A 194 1.45 -13.15 -6.59
N ARG A 195 0.36 -13.46 -5.86
CA ARG A 195 -0.89 -13.94 -6.47
C ARG A 195 -1.65 -12.85 -7.22
N ALA A 196 -1.50 -11.60 -6.82
CA ALA A 196 -2.14 -10.47 -7.50
C ALA A 196 -1.40 -9.99 -8.76
N MET A 197 -0.24 -10.58 -9.11
CA MET A 197 0.54 -10.17 -10.28
C MET A 197 -0.19 -10.38 -11.61
N ASP A 198 -1.13 -11.31 -11.67
CA ASP A 198 -1.92 -11.60 -12.87
C ASP A 198 -3.13 -10.66 -13.04
N LEU A 199 -3.44 -9.85 -12.03
CA LEU A 199 -4.53 -8.88 -12.07
C LEU A 199 -4.11 -7.64 -12.89
N ARG A 200 -5.08 -7.00 -13.55
CA ARG A 200 -4.87 -5.84 -14.42
C ARG A 200 -4.87 -4.49 -13.70
N PHE A 201 -4.71 -4.50 -12.39
CA PHE A 201 -4.55 -3.32 -11.55
C PHE A 201 -3.49 -3.57 -10.47
N SER A 202 -2.92 -2.51 -9.94
CA SER A 202 -1.98 -2.59 -8.80
C SER A 202 -2.74 -2.66 -7.48
N ILE A 203 -2.13 -3.32 -6.46
CA ILE A 203 -2.66 -3.35 -5.11
C ILE A 203 -1.76 -2.59 -4.13
N GLN A 204 -2.38 -1.85 -3.21
CA GLN A 204 -1.72 -1.22 -2.08
C GLN A 204 -2.34 -1.73 -0.78
N ILE A 205 -1.52 -2.35 0.08
CA ILE A 205 -1.96 -2.82 1.38
C ILE A 205 -1.89 -1.65 2.36
N VAL A 206 -3.02 -1.37 3.01
CA VAL A 206 -3.18 -0.28 3.97
C VAL A 206 -3.72 -0.86 5.28
N TRP A 207 -3.32 -0.29 6.41
CA TRP A 207 -3.76 -0.72 7.72
C TRP A 207 -4.82 0.21 8.27
N GLU A 208 -5.76 -0.35 9.01
CA GLU A 208 -6.79 0.45 9.67
C GLU A 208 -6.22 1.59 10.54
N GLY A 209 -5.07 1.36 11.19
CA GLY A 209 -4.37 2.38 11.97
C GLY A 209 -3.85 3.58 11.17
N HIS A 210 -3.70 3.47 9.84
CA HIS A 210 -3.30 4.59 9.00
C HIS A 210 -4.43 5.61 8.79
N PHE A 211 -5.66 5.26 9.10
CA PHE A 211 -6.82 6.16 8.99
C PHE A 211 -7.10 6.96 10.28
N ASN A 212 -6.37 6.69 11.36
CA ASN A 212 -6.45 7.44 12.61
C ASN A 212 -5.18 8.28 12.75
N PRO A 213 -5.20 9.56 12.41
CA PRO A 213 -4.04 10.45 12.49
C PRO A 213 -3.85 11.04 13.92
N ASP A 214 -3.83 10.23 14.97
CA ASP A 214 -3.45 10.70 16.32
C ASP A 214 -1.93 10.65 16.54
#